data_a8c2f2a4c970a8fa4996bb909268e7e2
#
_entry.id   a8c2f2a4c970a8fa4996bb909268e7e2
#
_cell.length_a   1.000
_cell.length_b   1.000
_cell.length_c   1.000
_cell.angle_alpha   90.00
_cell.angle_beta   90.00
_cell.angle_gamma   90.00
#
_symmetry.space_group_name_H-M   'P 1'
#
loop_
_entity.id
_entity.type
_entity.pdbx_description
1 polymer ?
#
loop_
_entity_poly.entity_id
_entity_poly.type
_entity_poly.pdbx_seq_one_letter_code
_entity_poly.pdbx_strand_id
1 'polypeptide(L)'
;MSEKNVSIIIPSYNRAHILKEVIPSYFQDETLEVIVINDGSTDNTNSVLAELKEKYSQLVILENDTNKKQMYSKNRGIEIAKGKYIFFGDDDSYLLPGVISRLLATKYETGADVIGARILYMNNNEKTIEDCINRHKTEGRFVSDLNRLDFSYTCDLDHPIECFYAQSIILAERELISKYRFDISYTGNCYREET
;
A
#
# COMPACT_ATOMS: atom_id res chain seq x y z
N MET A 1 -18.01 16.51 -0.79
CA MET A 1 -17.60 15.11 -1.00
C MET A 1 -16.25 15.16 -1.65
N SER A 2 -15.26 14.47 -1.11
CA SER A 2 -13.94 14.33 -1.72
C SER A 2 -14.09 13.65 -3.09
N GLU A 3 -13.26 14.05 -4.05
CA GLU A 3 -13.24 13.42 -5.37
C GLU A 3 -12.59 12.03 -5.26
N LYS A 4 -13.30 11.00 -5.70
CA LYS A 4 -12.77 9.63 -5.77
C LYS A 4 -11.81 9.52 -6.95
N ASN A 5 -10.52 9.60 -6.67
CA ASN A 5 -9.48 9.66 -7.69
C ASN A 5 -8.24 8.80 -7.41
N VAL A 6 -8.29 7.93 -6.40
CA VAL A 6 -7.19 7.04 -6.03
C VAL A 6 -7.53 5.59 -6.37
N SER A 7 -6.71 4.92 -7.17
CA SER A 7 -6.70 3.47 -7.34
C SER A 7 -5.72 2.86 -6.34
N ILE A 8 -6.17 1.89 -5.57
CA ILE A 8 -5.34 1.17 -4.61
C ILE A 8 -4.98 -0.19 -5.21
N ILE A 9 -3.70 -0.53 -5.26
CA ILE A 9 -3.19 -1.78 -5.86
C ILE A 9 -2.61 -2.66 -4.77
N ILE A 10 -3.12 -3.89 -4.65
CA ILE A 10 -2.76 -4.84 -3.60
C ILE A 10 -2.46 -6.22 -4.24
N PRO A 11 -1.19 -6.60 -4.42
CA PRO A 11 -0.83 -7.98 -4.72
C PRO A 11 -1.15 -8.89 -3.53
N SER A 12 -1.66 -10.10 -3.78
CA SER A 12 -1.98 -11.05 -2.72
C SER A 12 -1.71 -12.49 -3.15
N TYR A 13 -1.11 -13.27 -2.25
CA TYR A 13 -0.84 -14.68 -2.46
C TYR A 13 -1.05 -15.50 -1.18
N ASN A 14 -2.04 -16.42 -1.18
CA ASN A 14 -2.37 -17.29 -0.04
C ASN A 14 -2.68 -16.50 1.26
N ARG A 15 -3.59 -15.53 1.19
CA ARG A 15 -3.97 -14.64 2.29
C ARG A 15 -5.45 -14.73 2.70
N ALA A 16 -6.16 -15.83 2.33
CA ALA A 16 -7.57 -16.01 2.66
C ALA A 16 -7.93 -15.71 4.12
N HIS A 17 -7.02 -15.99 5.04
CA HIS A 17 -7.24 -15.85 6.48
C HIS A 17 -7.31 -14.41 6.97
N ILE A 18 -6.80 -13.43 6.23
CA ILE A 18 -6.70 -12.03 6.69
C ILE A 18 -7.41 -11.02 5.78
N LEU A 19 -7.63 -11.32 4.50
CA LEU A 19 -8.18 -10.37 3.53
C LEU A 19 -9.54 -9.78 3.94
N LYS A 20 -10.40 -10.56 4.63
CA LYS A 20 -11.71 -10.07 5.10
C LYS A 20 -11.59 -8.93 6.12
N GLU A 21 -10.47 -8.88 6.82
CA GLU A 21 -10.19 -7.85 7.82
C GLU A 21 -9.46 -6.66 7.19
N VAL A 22 -8.48 -6.93 6.33
CA VAL A 22 -7.58 -5.91 5.76
C VAL A 22 -8.25 -5.10 4.65
N ILE A 23 -8.85 -5.76 3.64
CA ILE A 23 -9.37 -5.09 2.44
C ILE A 23 -10.40 -4.00 2.75
N PRO A 24 -11.32 -4.16 3.72
CA PRO A 24 -12.26 -3.09 4.07
C PRO A 24 -11.62 -1.76 4.46
N SER A 25 -10.42 -1.77 5.04
CA SER A 25 -9.71 -0.56 5.48
C SER A 25 -9.28 0.35 4.33
N TYR A 26 -9.17 -0.19 3.13
CA TYR A 26 -8.76 0.53 1.93
C TYR A 26 -9.88 1.31 1.25
N PHE A 27 -11.16 1.08 1.61
CA PHE A 27 -12.28 1.85 1.06
C PHE A 27 -12.47 3.14 1.84
N GLN A 28 -11.65 4.15 1.53
CA GLN A 28 -11.73 5.50 2.10
C GLN A 28 -12.45 6.46 1.14
N ASP A 29 -12.73 7.67 1.56
CA ASP A 29 -13.58 8.61 0.81
C ASP A 29 -13.03 8.94 -0.58
N GLU A 30 -11.71 9.02 -0.74
CA GLU A 30 -11.02 9.31 -1.99
C GLU A 30 -10.75 8.07 -2.84
N THR A 31 -11.03 6.87 -2.32
CA THR A 31 -10.80 5.61 -3.05
C THR A 31 -11.81 5.46 -4.19
N LEU A 32 -11.31 5.46 -5.42
CA LEU A 32 -12.08 5.16 -6.62
C LEU A 32 -12.31 3.65 -6.75
N GLU A 33 -11.26 2.88 -6.60
CA GLU A 33 -11.25 1.42 -6.71
C GLU A 33 -10.13 0.81 -5.87
N VAL A 34 -10.35 -0.42 -5.41
CA VAL A 34 -9.33 -1.28 -4.81
C VAL A 34 -9.11 -2.45 -5.76
N ILE A 35 -7.90 -2.56 -6.30
CA ILE A 35 -7.51 -3.58 -7.27
C ILE A 35 -6.67 -4.62 -6.53
N VAL A 36 -7.26 -5.78 -6.26
CA VAL A 36 -6.55 -6.91 -5.66
C VAL A 36 -6.12 -7.86 -6.77
N ILE A 37 -4.83 -8.14 -6.83
CA ILE A 37 -4.26 -9.09 -7.77
C ILE A 37 -3.98 -10.41 -7.02
N ASN A 38 -4.85 -11.40 -7.23
CA ASN A 38 -4.63 -12.75 -6.72
C ASN A 38 -3.53 -13.42 -7.56
N ASP A 39 -2.37 -13.56 -6.97
CA ASP A 39 -1.16 -14.03 -7.64
C ASP A 39 -1.07 -15.58 -7.69
N GLY A 40 -2.12 -16.22 -8.20
CA GLY A 40 -2.18 -17.67 -8.34
C GLY A 40 -2.26 -18.41 -7.00
N SER A 41 -3.08 -17.90 -6.07
CA SER A 41 -3.28 -18.53 -4.76
C SER A 41 -3.87 -19.92 -4.87
N THR A 42 -3.44 -20.80 -3.97
CA THR A 42 -3.87 -22.20 -3.88
C THR A 42 -4.77 -22.48 -2.67
N ASP A 43 -4.96 -21.48 -1.82
CA ASP A 43 -5.89 -21.51 -0.67
C ASP A 43 -7.28 -20.96 -1.04
N ASN A 44 -8.10 -20.64 -0.04
CA ASN A 44 -9.45 -20.11 -0.24
C ASN A 44 -9.50 -18.61 -0.62
N THR A 45 -8.39 -18.00 -1.06
CA THR A 45 -8.32 -16.58 -1.41
C THR A 45 -9.38 -16.18 -2.44
N ASN A 46 -9.59 -16.97 -3.50
CA ASN A 46 -10.62 -16.70 -4.52
C ASN A 46 -12.02 -16.59 -3.91
N SER A 47 -12.41 -17.52 -3.04
CA SER A 47 -13.73 -17.48 -2.39
C SER A 47 -13.89 -16.25 -1.51
N VAL A 48 -12.85 -15.89 -0.76
CA VAL A 48 -12.84 -14.69 0.09
C VAL A 48 -12.97 -13.42 -0.73
N LEU A 49 -12.25 -13.32 -1.85
CA LEU A 49 -12.33 -12.16 -2.74
C LEU A 49 -13.71 -12.05 -3.41
N ALA A 50 -14.32 -13.17 -3.79
CA ALA A 50 -15.68 -13.17 -4.34
C ALA A 50 -16.72 -12.63 -3.32
N GLU A 51 -16.66 -13.09 -2.06
CA GLU A 51 -17.51 -12.59 -0.99
C GLU A 51 -17.29 -11.08 -0.71
N LEU A 52 -16.05 -10.61 -0.76
CA LEU A 52 -15.72 -9.19 -0.61
C LEU A 52 -16.25 -8.38 -1.79
N LYS A 53 -16.19 -8.90 -3.02
CA LYS A 53 -16.71 -8.25 -4.21
C LYS A 53 -18.22 -8.02 -4.16
N GLU A 54 -18.97 -8.94 -3.56
CA GLU A 54 -20.41 -8.77 -3.33
C GLU A 54 -20.73 -7.59 -2.41
N LYS A 55 -19.86 -7.31 -1.43
CA LYS A 55 -20.03 -6.21 -0.47
C LYS A 55 -19.52 -4.88 -0.99
N TYR A 56 -18.43 -4.91 -1.75
CA TYR A 56 -17.70 -3.72 -2.19
C TYR A 56 -17.68 -3.62 -3.71
N SER A 57 -18.60 -2.89 -4.30
CA SER A 57 -18.70 -2.72 -5.75
C SER A 57 -17.44 -2.11 -6.39
N GLN A 58 -16.66 -1.33 -5.60
CA GLN A 58 -15.39 -0.72 -6.01
C GLN A 58 -14.20 -1.70 -5.99
N LEU A 59 -14.36 -2.93 -5.47
CA LEU A 59 -13.31 -3.94 -5.51
C LEU A 59 -13.18 -4.48 -6.94
N VAL A 60 -11.98 -4.46 -7.47
CA VAL A 60 -11.60 -5.07 -8.75
C VAL A 60 -10.66 -6.23 -8.46
N ILE A 61 -10.93 -7.39 -9.04
CA ILE A 61 -10.11 -8.59 -8.82
C ILE A 61 -9.45 -8.94 -10.14
N LEU A 62 -8.13 -9.11 -10.12
CA LEU A 62 -7.35 -9.74 -11.18
C LEU A 62 -6.79 -11.06 -10.68
N GLU A 63 -6.65 -12.02 -11.59
CA GLU A 63 -6.05 -13.32 -11.28
C GLU A 63 -4.83 -13.56 -12.18
N ASN A 64 -3.76 -14.09 -11.60
CA ASN A 64 -2.64 -14.67 -12.31
C ASN A 64 -2.81 -16.20 -12.32
N ASP A 65 -2.49 -16.83 -13.42
CA ASP A 65 -2.58 -18.31 -13.56
C ASP A 65 -1.66 -19.05 -12.58
N THR A 66 -0.53 -18.42 -12.23
CA THR A 66 0.46 -18.91 -11.30
C THR A 66 1.08 -17.76 -10.55
N ASN A 67 1.80 -18.03 -9.45
CA ASN A 67 2.52 -17.01 -8.70
C ASN A 67 3.62 -16.36 -9.56
N LYS A 68 3.38 -15.12 -9.99
CA LYS A 68 4.28 -14.28 -10.82
C LYS A 68 5.08 -13.29 -9.99
N LYS A 69 4.86 -13.25 -8.68
CA LYS A 69 5.48 -12.34 -7.72
C LYS A 69 4.95 -10.91 -7.76
N GLN A 70 5.34 -10.16 -6.74
CA GLN A 70 4.77 -8.86 -6.40
C GLN A 70 4.94 -7.84 -7.52
N MET A 71 6.14 -7.76 -8.14
CA MET A 71 6.44 -6.78 -9.18
C MET A 71 5.56 -6.95 -10.42
N TYR A 72 5.40 -8.19 -10.87
CA TYR A 72 4.50 -8.49 -11.98
C TYR A 72 3.05 -8.12 -11.64
N SER A 73 2.59 -8.48 -10.45
CA SER A 73 1.22 -8.20 -10.00
C SER A 73 0.99 -6.69 -9.83
N LYS A 74 1.92 -5.92 -9.27
CA LYS A 74 1.85 -4.45 -9.21
C LYS A 74 1.72 -3.86 -10.63
N ASN A 75 2.55 -4.30 -11.58
CA ASN A 75 2.48 -3.82 -12.97
C ASN A 75 1.12 -4.10 -13.62
N ARG A 76 0.53 -5.28 -13.40
CA ARG A 76 -0.82 -5.57 -13.88
C ARG A 76 -1.88 -4.64 -13.28
N GLY A 77 -1.76 -4.33 -12.00
CA GLY A 77 -2.65 -3.37 -11.33
C GLY A 77 -2.53 -1.97 -11.94
N ILE A 78 -1.29 -1.51 -12.22
CA ILE A 78 -1.03 -0.21 -12.86
C ILE A 78 -1.71 -0.11 -14.23
N GLU A 79 -1.70 -1.19 -15.02
CA GLU A 79 -2.27 -1.21 -16.38
C GLU A 79 -3.76 -0.92 -16.42
N ILE A 80 -4.51 -1.36 -15.39
CA ILE A 80 -5.96 -1.21 -15.36
C ILE A 80 -6.44 -0.08 -14.45
N ALA A 81 -5.56 0.51 -13.64
CA ALA A 81 -5.88 1.58 -12.71
C ALA A 81 -6.47 2.80 -13.43
N LYS A 82 -7.59 3.34 -12.91
CA LYS A 82 -8.34 4.46 -13.47
C LYS A 82 -8.16 5.76 -12.71
N GLY A 83 -7.73 5.68 -11.45
CA GLY A 83 -7.50 6.85 -10.61
C GLY A 83 -6.41 7.77 -11.16
N LYS A 84 -6.50 9.05 -10.83
CA LYS A 84 -5.42 10.00 -11.09
C LYS A 84 -4.16 9.63 -10.32
N TYR A 85 -4.35 9.10 -9.11
CA TYR A 85 -3.28 8.63 -8.24
C TYR A 85 -3.35 7.12 -8.05
N ILE A 86 -2.19 6.51 -7.83
CA ILE A 86 -2.05 5.12 -7.41
C ILE A 86 -1.48 5.10 -5.99
N PHE A 87 -2.09 4.31 -5.14
CA PHE A 87 -1.58 3.94 -3.84
C PHE A 87 -1.28 2.43 -3.84
N PHE A 88 -0.05 2.06 -3.48
CA PHE A 88 0.30 0.67 -3.28
C PHE A 88 0.03 0.27 -1.83
N GLY A 89 -0.78 -0.75 -1.64
CA GLY A 89 -1.09 -1.35 -0.35
C GLY A 89 -0.59 -2.78 -0.26
N ASP A 90 -0.56 -3.31 0.95
CA ASP A 90 -0.19 -4.69 1.25
C ASP A 90 -1.41 -5.50 1.70
N ASP A 91 -1.38 -6.81 1.47
CA ASP A 91 -2.48 -7.73 1.81
C ASP A 91 -2.51 -8.14 3.29
N ASP A 92 -1.57 -7.64 4.10
CA ASP A 92 -1.46 -7.85 5.54
C ASP A 92 -1.33 -6.54 6.35
N SER A 93 -1.62 -5.40 5.73
CA SER A 93 -1.54 -4.08 6.37
C SER A 93 -2.90 -3.39 6.42
N TYR A 94 -3.24 -2.81 7.57
CA TYR A 94 -4.45 -2.00 7.74
C TYR A 94 -4.17 -0.54 7.41
N LEU A 95 -5.00 0.05 6.59
CA LEU A 95 -4.96 1.49 6.34
C LEU A 95 -5.82 2.21 7.38
N LEU A 96 -5.19 3.05 8.21
CA LEU A 96 -5.92 3.84 9.20
C LEU A 96 -6.85 4.85 8.52
N PRO A 97 -8.00 5.20 9.16
CA PRO A 97 -8.94 6.17 8.59
C PRO A 97 -8.28 7.51 8.27
N GLY A 98 -8.57 8.07 7.09
CA GLY A 98 -8.08 9.37 6.64
C GLY A 98 -6.64 9.39 6.13
N VAL A 99 -5.98 8.24 6.00
CA VAL A 99 -4.60 8.19 5.47
C VAL A 99 -4.55 8.68 4.03
N ILE A 100 -5.47 8.26 3.17
CA ILE A 100 -5.49 8.71 1.76
C ILE A 100 -5.67 10.23 1.67
N SER A 101 -6.61 10.81 2.43
CA SER A 101 -6.79 12.27 2.52
C SER A 101 -5.51 12.98 2.93
N ARG A 102 -4.81 12.44 3.93
CA ARG A 102 -3.56 13.02 4.43
C ARG A 102 -2.45 12.98 3.38
N LEU A 103 -2.28 11.84 2.69
CA LEU A 103 -1.28 11.69 1.63
C LEU A 103 -1.55 12.65 0.47
N LEU A 104 -2.80 12.79 0.04
CA LEU A 104 -3.20 13.76 -0.97
C LEU A 104 -2.96 15.20 -0.53
N ALA A 105 -3.29 15.55 0.72
CA ALA A 105 -3.00 16.87 1.27
C ALA A 105 -1.49 17.17 1.23
N THR A 106 -0.67 16.21 1.67
CA THR A 106 0.79 16.32 1.60
C THR A 106 1.29 16.50 0.16
N LYS A 107 0.73 15.75 -0.80
CA LYS A 107 1.04 15.93 -2.23
C LYS A 107 0.77 17.36 -2.70
N TYR A 108 -0.39 17.91 -2.35
CA TYR A 108 -0.77 19.26 -2.76
C TYR A 108 0.05 20.35 -2.06
N GLU A 109 0.42 20.13 -0.81
CA GLU A 109 1.22 21.06 -0.01
C GLU A 109 2.68 21.12 -0.46
N THR A 110 3.28 19.97 -0.72
CA THR A 110 4.72 19.86 -1.00
C THR A 110 5.05 19.83 -2.50
N GLY A 111 4.10 19.46 -3.35
CA GLY A 111 4.33 19.19 -4.77
C GLY A 111 5.15 17.92 -5.05
N ALA A 112 5.48 17.11 -4.03
CA ALA A 112 6.29 15.91 -4.20
C ALA A 112 5.64 14.89 -5.14
N ASP A 113 6.42 14.21 -5.95
CA ASP A 113 5.93 13.24 -6.94
C ASP A 113 5.51 11.92 -6.30
N VAL A 114 6.19 11.52 -5.23
CA VAL A 114 5.94 10.31 -4.46
C VAL A 114 5.81 10.67 -2.99
N ILE A 115 4.77 10.18 -2.34
CA ILE A 115 4.52 10.39 -0.91
C ILE A 115 4.51 9.03 -0.21
N GLY A 116 5.45 8.81 0.71
CA GLY A 116 5.45 7.62 1.57
C GLY A 116 4.55 7.78 2.79
N ALA A 117 3.91 6.69 3.20
CA ALA A 117 3.14 6.65 4.44
C ALA A 117 4.03 6.22 5.62
N ARG A 118 3.68 6.70 6.83
CA ARG A 118 4.23 6.14 8.07
C ARG A 118 3.73 4.71 8.23
N ILE A 119 4.64 3.79 8.59
CA ILE A 119 4.32 2.38 8.82
C ILE A 119 4.52 2.06 10.30
N LEU A 120 3.53 1.43 10.90
CA LEU A 120 3.56 0.98 12.28
C LEU A 120 3.49 -0.55 12.30
N TYR A 121 4.50 -1.17 12.92
CA TYR A 121 4.56 -2.62 13.06
C TYR A 121 3.99 -3.03 14.42
N MET A 122 2.89 -3.78 14.40
CA MET A 122 2.35 -4.38 15.64
C MET A 122 3.24 -5.54 16.10
N ASN A 123 3.45 -5.65 17.40
CA ASN A 123 4.12 -6.80 18.00
C ASN A 123 3.14 -7.68 18.78
N ASN A 124 3.56 -8.90 19.11
CA ASN A 124 2.71 -9.89 19.76
C ASN A 124 2.20 -9.50 21.18
N ASN A 125 2.73 -8.43 21.77
CA ASN A 125 2.32 -7.95 23.09
C ASN A 125 1.27 -6.83 23.01
N GLU A 126 1.01 -6.29 21.84
CA GLU A 126 0.04 -5.23 21.62
C GLU A 126 -1.34 -5.82 21.32
N LYS A 127 -2.35 -5.34 22.04
CA LYS A 127 -3.73 -5.81 21.90
C LYS A 127 -4.56 -4.87 21.00
N THR A 128 -4.09 -3.64 20.85
CA THR A 128 -4.80 -2.61 20.10
C THR A 128 -3.87 -1.82 19.20
N ILE A 129 -4.41 -1.19 18.17
CA ILE A 129 -3.68 -0.24 17.32
C ILE A 129 -3.15 0.94 18.16
N GLU A 130 -3.90 1.34 19.20
CA GLU A 130 -3.49 2.43 20.08
C GLU A 130 -2.24 2.08 20.90
N ASP A 131 -2.11 0.83 21.37
CA ASP A 131 -0.89 0.36 22.03
C ASP A 131 0.32 0.49 21.08
N CYS A 132 0.16 0.08 19.83
CA CYS A 132 1.17 0.20 18.78
C CYS A 132 1.54 1.67 18.52
N ILE A 133 0.56 2.55 18.35
CA ILE A 133 0.78 3.98 18.14
C ILE A 133 1.54 4.60 19.32
N ASN A 134 1.15 4.27 20.55
CA ASN A 134 1.78 4.81 21.75
C ASN A 134 3.24 4.34 21.91
N ARG A 135 3.54 3.10 21.57
CA ARG A 135 4.93 2.61 21.54
C ARG A 135 5.76 3.40 20.51
N HIS A 136 5.26 3.56 19.31
CA HIS A 136 5.99 4.26 18.24
C HIS A 136 6.09 5.79 18.43
N LYS A 137 5.29 6.40 19.30
CA LYS A 137 5.47 7.81 19.71
C LYS A 137 6.79 8.05 20.44
N THR A 138 7.30 7.04 21.13
CA THR A 138 8.52 7.12 21.94
C THR A 138 9.74 6.53 21.23
N GLU A 139 9.55 5.86 20.10
CA GLU A 139 10.62 5.23 19.34
C GLU A 139 11.19 6.17 18.27
N GLY A 140 12.45 6.53 18.49
CA GLY A 140 13.33 6.93 17.43
C GLY A 140 13.15 8.34 16.87
N ARG A 141 14.10 8.69 16.07
CA ARG A 141 14.04 9.80 15.11
C ARG A 141 13.97 9.24 13.72
N PHE A 142 13.44 10.01 12.79
CA PHE A 142 13.55 9.72 11.38
C PHE A 142 15.04 9.61 11.00
N VAL A 143 15.41 8.49 10.41
CA VAL A 143 16.75 8.25 9.88
C VAL A 143 16.63 7.95 8.40
N SER A 144 17.29 8.76 7.57
CA SER A 144 17.51 8.46 6.17
C SER A 144 19.00 8.64 5.89
N ASP A 145 19.75 7.56 5.96
CA ASP A 145 21.20 7.54 5.73
C ASP A 145 21.54 6.59 4.59
N LEU A 146 21.76 7.16 3.39
CA LEU A 146 22.13 6.42 2.20
C LEU A 146 23.43 5.61 2.35
N ASN A 147 24.38 6.08 3.18
CA ASN A 147 25.65 5.38 3.34
C ASN A 147 25.49 4.12 4.19
N ARG A 148 24.51 4.14 5.12
CA ARG A 148 24.20 3.00 5.99
C ARG A 148 23.04 2.19 5.48
N LEU A 149 22.30 2.71 4.51
CA LEU A 149 21.01 2.16 4.06
C LEU A 149 20.04 1.94 5.24
N ASP A 150 20.08 2.88 6.19
CA ASP A 150 19.30 2.85 7.42
C ASP A 150 18.13 3.82 7.29
N PHE A 151 16.91 3.30 7.37
CA PHE A 151 15.68 4.07 7.18
C PHE A 151 14.68 3.70 8.27
N SER A 152 14.17 4.68 8.98
CA SER A 152 13.08 4.50 9.94
C SER A 152 11.84 5.27 9.51
N TYR A 153 10.74 4.55 9.28
CA TYR A 153 9.45 5.10 8.86
C TYR A 153 8.39 5.04 9.96
N THR A 154 8.81 4.66 11.17
CA THR A 154 7.89 4.47 12.30
C THR A 154 7.71 5.71 13.16
N CYS A 155 8.65 6.67 13.06
CA CYS A 155 8.63 7.86 13.90
C CYS A 155 7.44 8.78 13.59
N ASP A 156 6.98 9.51 14.60
CA ASP A 156 5.99 10.56 14.45
C ASP A 156 6.69 11.86 14.02
N LEU A 157 6.21 12.45 12.94
CA LEU A 157 6.75 13.69 12.38
C LEU A 157 5.69 14.77 12.42
N ASP A 158 6.06 15.96 12.88
CA ASP A 158 5.18 17.14 12.92
C ASP A 158 4.90 17.69 11.51
N HIS A 159 5.77 17.40 10.55
CA HIS A 159 5.65 17.85 9.16
C HIS A 159 6.27 16.84 8.19
N PRO A 160 5.86 16.84 6.92
CA PRO A 160 6.48 16.02 5.87
C PRO A 160 7.96 16.39 5.69
N ILE A 161 8.78 15.40 5.43
CA ILE A 161 10.21 15.59 5.14
C ILE A 161 10.58 14.94 3.82
N GLU A 162 11.48 15.57 3.10
CA GLU A 162 12.07 14.99 1.91
C GLU A 162 13.03 13.86 2.28
N CYS A 163 12.92 12.72 1.59
CA CYS A 163 13.78 11.57 1.81
C CYS A 163 14.17 10.92 0.47
N PHE A 164 15.28 10.21 0.48
CA PHE A 164 15.81 9.54 -0.72
C PHE A 164 15.13 8.20 -1.03
N TYR A 165 14.34 7.69 -0.10
CA TYR A 165 13.71 6.39 -0.21
C TYR A 165 12.38 6.38 0.54
N ALA A 166 11.35 5.83 -0.08
CA ALA A 166 10.06 5.54 0.54
C ALA A 166 9.85 4.03 0.54
N GLN A 167 9.21 3.50 1.58
CA GLN A 167 8.81 2.08 1.60
C GLN A 167 7.65 1.82 0.64
N SER A 168 7.33 0.54 0.43
CA SER A 168 6.33 0.02 -0.51
C SER A 168 4.93 0.65 -0.43
N ILE A 169 4.61 1.31 0.67
CA ILE A 169 3.31 1.98 0.90
C ILE A 169 3.42 3.45 0.48
N ILE A 170 3.23 3.69 -0.80
CA ILE A 170 3.38 5.02 -1.41
C ILE A 170 2.14 5.44 -2.20
N LEU A 171 1.92 6.76 -2.25
CA LEU A 171 1.01 7.42 -3.18
C LEU A 171 1.82 8.16 -4.24
N ALA A 172 1.47 7.98 -5.51
CA ALA A 172 2.09 8.71 -6.62
C ALA A 172 1.09 8.97 -7.75
N GLU A 173 1.40 9.87 -8.66
CA GLU A 173 0.58 10.09 -9.85
C GLU A 173 0.64 8.86 -10.77
N ARG A 174 -0.53 8.44 -11.27
CA ARG A 174 -0.62 7.29 -12.18
C ARG A 174 0.23 7.47 -13.44
N GLU A 175 0.32 8.68 -13.96
CA GLU A 175 1.13 8.98 -15.15
C GLU A 175 2.61 8.68 -14.89
N LEU A 176 3.14 9.10 -13.74
CA LEU A 176 4.52 8.82 -13.32
C LEU A 176 4.75 7.30 -13.20
N ILE A 177 3.91 6.62 -12.43
CA ILE A 177 4.05 5.17 -12.19
C ILE A 177 3.89 4.36 -13.48
N SER A 178 3.03 4.79 -14.41
CA SER A 178 2.86 4.13 -15.70
C SER A 178 4.09 4.24 -16.60
N LYS A 179 4.88 5.31 -16.43
CA LYS A 179 6.12 5.54 -17.16
C LYS A 179 7.28 4.71 -16.61
N TYR A 180 7.32 4.53 -15.28
CA TYR A 180 8.39 3.81 -14.57
C TYR A 180 7.82 2.55 -13.94
N ARG A 181 7.86 1.44 -14.70
CA ARG A 181 7.34 0.15 -14.26
C ARG A 181 8.32 -0.55 -13.31
N PHE A 182 7.78 -1.40 -12.44
CA PHE A 182 8.61 -2.29 -11.63
C PHE A 182 9.36 -3.29 -12.52
N ASP A 183 10.61 -3.54 -12.19
CA ASP A 183 11.41 -4.53 -12.89
C ASP A 183 11.03 -5.95 -12.45
N ILE A 184 10.47 -6.73 -13.37
CA ILE A 184 10.00 -8.10 -13.13
C ILE A 184 11.13 -9.13 -13.01
N SER A 185 12.39 -8.75 -13.25
CA SER A 185 13.54 -9.61 -13.02
C SER A 185 13.79 -9.87 -11.53
N TYR A 186 13.31 -8.97 -10.66
CA TYR A 186 13.35 -9.20 -9.22
C TYR A 186 12.37 -10.29 -8.82
N THR A 187 12.90 -11.41 -8.33
CA THR A 187 12.14 -12.57 -7.89
C THR A 187 12.37 -12.85 -6.41
N GLY A 188 11.31 -13.09 -5.66
CA GLY A 188 11.38 -13.34 -4.22
C GLY A 188 10.96 -12.14 -3.38
N ASN A 189 11.44 -12.07 -2.13
CA ASN A 189 11.25 -10.89 -1.27
C ASN A 189 12.24 -9.83 -1.71
N CYS A 190 11.80 -8.97 -2.59
CA CYS A 190 12.63 -7.91 -3.14
C CYS A 190 12.72 -6.78 -2.12
N TYR A 191 13.84 -6.71 -1.42
CA TYR A 191 14.16 -5.55 -0.60
C TYR A 191 14.44 -4.37 -1.53
N ARG A 192 13.66 -3.29 -1.40
CA ARG A 192 13.82 -2.04 -2.16
C ARG A 192 13.49 -2.15 -3.66
N GLU A 193 12.45 -2.85 -3.98
CA GLU A 193 11.89 -2.89 -5.34
C GLU A 193 11.40 -1.52 -5.84
N GLU A 194 11.25 -0.55 -4.95
CA GLU A 194 10.78 0.81 -5.22
C GLU A 194 11.93 1.81 -5.52
N THR A 195 13.19 1.39 -5.48
CA THR A 195 14.34 2.29 -5.76
C THR A 195 14.68 2.42 -7.21
#